data_55bb4cbc908596df94d11a7d908a5d39
#
_entry.id   55bb4cbc908596df94d11a7d908a5d39
#
_cell.length_a   1.000
_cell.length_b   1.000
_cell.length_c   1.000
_cell.angle_alpha   90.00
_cell.angle_beta   90.00
_cell.angle_gamma   90.00
#
_symmetry.space_group_name_H-M   'P 1'
#
loop_
_entity.id
_entity.type
_entity.pdbx_description
1 polymer ?
#
loop_
_entity_poly.entity_id
_entity_poly.type
_entity_poly.pdbx_seq_one_letter_code
_entity_poly.pdbx_strand_id
1 'polypeptide(L)'
;MKNILIVSDGIPGHFNQSNGVALLLSNKHSLNKRIIDLQFKSHSLRGFITVFSRFMMRLPGPLTAKITSLLYKKIDTRGFDLIIAAGGKTAPYTAALRILNKIPVIQLGSPRGLHSSLFNALVTVERYHEDSSNIIASITPSLYSPEVCDQAAKEKGLSDHLLFLIG
;
A
#
# COMPACT_ATOMS: atom_id res chain seq x y z
N MET A 1 -20.67 -1.99 7.26
CA MET A 1 -19.30 -2.50 7.47
C MET A 1 -18.61 -2.51 6.11
N LYS A 2 -17.37 -2.01 6.00
CA LYS A 2 -16.58 -1.99 4.76
C LYS A 2 -15.49 -3.05 4.80
N ASN A 3 -15.29 -3.75 3.69
CA ASN A 3 -14.26 -4.79 3.59
C ASN A 3 -13.01 -4.22 2.91
N ILE A 4 -11.88 -4.25 3.60
CA ILE A 4 -10.61 -3.73 3.11
C ILE A 4 -9.64 -4.89 2.85
N LEU A 5 -9.01 -4.86 1.67
CA LEU A 5 -7.92 -5.74 1.31
C LEU A 5 -6.58 -5.01 1.43
N ILE A 6 -5.70 -5.49 2.29
CA ILE A 6 -4.32 -5.02 2.37
C ILE A 6 -3.46 -5.96 1.53
N VAL A 7 -2.77 -5.41 0.50
CA VAL A 7 -1.81 -6.14 -0.32
C VAL A 7 -0.40 -5.81 0.18
N SER A 8 0.24 -6.81 0.76
CA SER A 8 1.57 -6.70 1.38
C SER A 8 2.68 -7.21 0.45
N ASP A 9 3.84 -6.58 0.44
CA ASP A 9 5.05 -7.07 -0.24
C ASP A 9 6.03 -7.79 0.71
N GLY A 10 5.59 -8.08 1.94
CA GLY A 10 6.35 -8.75 2.98
C GLY A 10 7.36 -7.84 3.72
N ILE A 11 7.39 -6.54 3.43
CA ILE A 11 8.28 -5.59 4.11
C ILE A 11 7.56 -5.02 5.35
N PRO A 12 8.10 -5.20 6.58
CA PRO A 12 7.42 -4.77 7.81
C PRO A 12 7.03 -3.30 7.84
N GLY A 13 7.89 -2.40 7.33
CA GLY A 13 7.59 -0.97 7.25
C GLY A 13 6.39 -0.66 6.34
N HIS A 14 6.29 -1.32 5.18
CA HIS A 14 5.16 -1.17 4.27
C HIS A 14 3.86 -1.74 4.87
N PHE A 15 3.98 -2.86 5.57
CA PHE A 15 2.86 -3.45 6.29
C PHE A 15 2.31 -2.51 7.37
N ASN A 16 3.20 -1.90 8.19
CA ASN A 16 2.81 -0.92 9.20
C ASN A 16 2.12 0.30 8.60
N GLN A 17 2.62 0.82 7.47
CA GLN A 17 2.00 1.93 6.76
C GLN A 17 0.57 1.60 6.31
N SER A 18 0.38 0.44 5.66
CA SER A 18 -0.93 0.01 5.18
C SER A 18 -1.93 -0.19 6.33
N ASN A 19 -1.48 -0.77 7.42
CA ASN A 19 -2.31 -0.95 8.62
C ASN A 19 -2.60 0.37 9.33
N GLY A 20 -1.67 1.33 9.34
CA GLY A 20 -1.89 2.67 9.90
C GLY A 20 -3.03 3.40 9.18
N VAL A 21 -3.05 3.35 7.84
CA VAL A 21 -4.17 3.91 7.07
C VAL A 21 -5.49 3.17 7.36
N ALA A 22 -5.46 1.84 7.45
CA ALA A 22 -6.64 1.06 7.81
C ALA A 22 -7.17 1.44 9.20
N LEU A 23 -6.27 1.67 10.17
CA LEU A 23 -6.62 2.15 11.52
C LEU A 23 -7.28 3.53 11.49
N LEU A 24 -6.71 4.48 10.75
CA LEU A 24 -7.30 5.82 10.59
C LEU A 24 -8.71 5.78 9.98
N LEU A 25 -8.92 4.89 9.01
CA LEU A 25 -10.23 4.69 8.41
C LEU A 25 -11.22 4.02 9.38
N SER A 26 -10.74 3.15 10.28
CA SER A 26 -11.58 2.46 11.27
C SER A 26 -12.16 3.39 12.32
N ASN A 27 -11.54 4.55 12.56
CA ASN A 27 -12.07 5.58 13.46
C ASN A 27 -13.39 6.20 12.95
N LYS A 28 -13.65 6.10 11.64
CA LYS A 28 -14.85 6.66 11.00
C LYS A 28 -15.82 5.60 10.47
N HIS A 29 -15.36 4.38 10.28
CA HIS A 29 -16.13 3.31 9.63
C HIS A 29 -15.89 1.97 10.31
N SER A 30 -16.92 1.17 10.47
CA SER A 30 -16.74 -0.24 10.85
C SER A 30 -16.06 -0.99 9.70
N LEU A 31 -14.86 -1.50 9.94
CA LEU A 31 -14.02 -2.15 8.94
C LEU A 31 -13.77 -3.62 9.24
N ASN A 32 -13.82 -4.42 8.19
CA ASN A 32 -13.28 -5.78 8.18
C ASN A 32 -12.05 -5.78 7.27
N LYS A 33 -10.89 -6.18 7.77
CA LYS A 33 -9.64 -6.20 6.99
C LYS A 33 -9.13 -7.62 6.75
N ARG A 34 -8.68 -7.86 5.53
CA ARG A 34 -7.95 -9.07 5.14
C ARG A 34 -6.60 -8.68 4.57
N ILE A 35 -5.57 -9.41 4.95
CA ILE A 35 -4.20 -9.19 4.49
C ILE A 35 -3.81 -10.34 3.57
N ILE A 36 -3.25 -10.01 2.41
CA ILE A 36 -2.74 -10.99 1.44
C ILE A 36 -1.35 -10.55 0.98
N ASP A 37 -0.39 -11.47 1.02
CA ASP A 37 0.95 -11.22 0.51
C ASP A 37 0.97 -11.31 -1.02
N LEU A 38 1.60 -10.33 -1.64
CA LEU A 38 1.86 -10.29 -3.07
C LEU A 38 2.80 -11.42 -3.46
N GLN A 39 2.35 -12.29 -4.36
CA GLN A 39 3.16 -13.39 -4.85
C GLN A 39 3.35 -13.30 -6.35
N PHE A 40 4.60 -13.43 -6.78
CA PHE A 40 4.95 -13.57 -8.19
C PHE A 40 4.69 -15.01 -8.66
N LYS A 41 4.28 -15.20 -9.90
CA LYS A 41 4.16 -16.56 -10.46
C LYS A 41 5.51 -17.26 -10.58
N SER A 42 6.58 -16.50 -10.85
CA SER A 42 7.94 -17.00 -10.85
C SER A 42 8.77 -16.19 -9.86
N HIS A 43 9.26 -16.87 -8.83
CA HIS A 43 10.06 -16.22 -7.78
C HIS A 43 11.46 -15.83 -8.30
N SER A 44 12.05 -16.64 -9.17
CA SER A 44 13.36 -16.38 -9.79
C SER A 44 13.33 -15.14 -10.71
N LEU A 45 12.20 -14.86 -11.35
CA LEU A 45 12.02 -13.72 -12.24
C LEU A 45 11.44 -12.47 -11.57
N ARG A 46 11.33 -12.45 -10.24
CA ARG A 46 10.68 -11.35 -9.48
C ARG A 46 11.19 -9.96 -9.84
N GLY A 47 12.50 -9.80 -10.04
CA GLY A 47 13.12 -8.53 -10.42
C GLY A 47 12.65 -8.06 -11.79
N PHE A 48 12.74 -8.95 -12.79
CA PHE A 48 12.25 -8.69 -14.15
C PHE A 48 10.75 -8.37 -14.15
N ILE A 49 9.94 -9.20 -13.49
CA ILE A 49 8.49 -8.99 -13.40
C ILE A 49 8.17 -7.61 -12.83
N THR A 50 8.88 -7.18 -11.79
CA THR A 50 8.64 -5.87 -11.17
C THR A 50 8.94 -4.73 -12.13
N VAL A 51 10.07 -4.78 -12.85
CA VAL A 51 10.45 -3.74 -13.82
C VAL A 51 9.50 -3.75 -15.02
N PHE A 52 9.23 -4.92 -15.57
CA PHE A 52 8.33 -5.08 -16.72
C PHE A 52 6.91 -4.64 -16.41
N SER A 53 6.37 -5.00 -15.23
CA SER A 53 5.04 -4.58 -14.80
C SER A 53 4.94 -3.04 -14.65
N ARG A 54 5.99 -2.38 -14.14
CA ARG A 54 6.04 -0.91 -14.10
C ARG A 54 6.05 -0.31 -15.49
N PHE A 55 6.84 -0.89 -16.39
CA PHE A 55 6.88 -0.44 -17.78
C PHE A 55 5.50 -0.55 -18.45
N MET A 56 4.84 -1.70 -18.32
CA MET A 56 3.48 -1.92 -18.83
C MET A 56 2.48 -0.90 -18.27
N MET A 57 2.54 -0.62 -16.98
CA MET A 57 1.60 0.28 -16.33
C MET A 57 1.89 1.78 -16.54
N ARG A 58 2.98 2.14 -17.23
CA ARG A 58 3.18 3.51 -17.76
C ARG A 58 2.26 3.83 -18.93
N LEU A 59 1.78 2.80 -19.64
CA LEU A 59 0.78 2.90 -20.70
C LEU A 59 -0.50 2.19 -20.21
N PRO A 60 -1.26 2.81 -19.28
CA PRO A 60 -2.35 2.14 -18.60
C PRO A 60 -3.52 1.87 -19.54
N GLY A 61 -3.99 0.63 -19.54
CA GLY A 61 -5.14 0.19 -20.28
C GLY A 61 -5.56 -1.22 -19.88
N PRO A 62 -6.73 -1.69 -20.32
CA PRO A 62 -7.21 -3.03 -19.98
C PRO A 62 -6.24 -4.16 -20.39
N LEU A 63 -5.58 -4.02 -21.54
CA LEU A 63 -4.64 -5.01 -22.05
C LEU A 63 -3.37 -5.07 -21.19
N THR A 64 -2.74 -3.92 -20.94
CA THR A 64 -1.53 -3.82 -20.11
C THR A 64 -1.78 -4.24 -18.67
N ALA A 65 -2.95 -3.90 -18.13
CA ALA A 65 -3.40 -4.37 -16.82
C ALA A 65 -3.59 -5.89 -16.77
N LYS A 66 -4.17 -6.48 -17.82
CA LYS A 66 -4.31 -7.93 -17.93
C LYS A 66 -2.96 -8.63 -18.00
N ILE A 67 -2.04 -8.15 -18.85
CA ILE A 67 -0.67 -8.68 -18.95
C ILE A 67 0.03 -8.58 -17.61
N THR A 68 -0.01 -7.40 -16.95
CA THR A 68 0.56 -7.20 -15.62
C THR A 68 -0.03 -8.19 -14.60
N SER A 69 -1.35 -8.32 -14.57
CA SER A 69 -2.02 -9.23 -13.63
C SER A 69 -1.62 -10.70 -13.83
N LEU A 70 -1.34 -11.12 -15.05
CA LEU A 70 -0.92 -12.50 -15.35
C LEU A 70 0.47 -12.87 -14.81
N LEU A 71 1.30 -11.90 -14.44
CA LEU A 71 2.65 -12.12 -13.90
C LEU A 71 2.65 -12.44 -12.40
N TYR A 72 1.54 -12.15 -11.74
CA TYR A 72 1.35 -12.37 -10.31
C TYR A 72 0.38 -13.52 -10.04
N LYS A 73 0.43 -14.10 -8.84
CA LYS A 73 -0.64 -15.00 -8.40
C LYS A 73 -1.92 -14.19 -8.20
N LYS A 74 -3.02 -14.75 -8.68
CA LYS A 74 -4.32 -14.08 -8.66
C LYS A 74 -4.78 -13.83 -7.22
N ILE A 75 -5.14 -12.59 -6.94
CA ILE A 75 -5.84 -12.19 -5.72
C ILE A 75 -7.32 -12.04 -6.06
N ASP A 76 -8.18 -12.70 -5.29
CA ASP A 76 -9.63 -12.51 -5.41
C ASP A 76 -10.03 -11.22 -4.68
N THR A 77 -10.51 -10.25 -5.44
CA THR A 77 -10.95 -8.94 -4.93
C THR A 77 -12.46 -8.84 -4.74
N ARG A 78 -13.21 -9.91 -4.98
CA ARG A 78 -14.67 -9.90 -4.82
C ARG A 78 -15.05 -9.71 -3.37
N GLY A 79 -16.04 -8.85 -3.13
CA GLY A 79 -16.51 -8.53 -1.78
C GLY A 79 -15.64 -7.54 -1.01
N PHE A 80 -14.56 -7.00 -1.62
CA PHE A 80 -13.80 -5.91 -1.04
C PHE A 80 -14.22 -4.56 -1.64
N ASP A 81 -14.27 -3.55 -0.77
CA ASP A 81 -14.65 -2.17 -1.13
C ASP A 81 -13.41 -1.31 -1.45
N LEU A 82 -12.23 -1.71 -0.96
CA LEU A 82 -11.00 -0.92 -1.06
C LEU A 82 -9.77 -1.83 -0.98
N ILE A 83 -8.75 -1.50 -1.77
CA ILE A 83 -7.39 -2.04 -1.63
C ILE A 83 -6.49 -0.98 -1.01
N ILE A 84 -5.70 -1.36 0.00
CA ILE A 84 -4.61 -0.56 0.54
C ILE A 84 -3.31 -1.33 0.32
N ALA A 85 -2.29 -0.64 -0.21
CA ALA A 85 -0.99 -1.24 -0.43
C ALA A 85 0.13 -0.21 -0.22
N ALA A 86 1.31 -0.67 0.17
CA ALA A 86 2.49 0.16 0.32
C ALA A 86 3.67 -0.41 -0.44
N GLY A 87 4.53 0.50 -0.89
CA GLY A 87 5.78 0.17 -1.56
C GLY A 87 5.67 -0.06 -3.06
N GLY A 88 6.79 0.12 -3.72
CA GLY A 88 6.85 0.13 -5.19
C GLY A 88 6.72 -1.23 -5.87
N LYS A 89 6.75 -2.35 -5.11
CA LYS A 89 6.53 -3.68 -5.68
C LYS A 89 5.04 -3.99 -5.86
N THR A 90 4.20 -3.47 -4.96
CA THR A 90 2.73 -3.66 -5.02
C THR A 90 2.09 -2.75 -6.06
N ALA A 91 2.64 -1.56 -6.29
CA ALA A 91 2.05 -0.50 -7.09
C ALA A 91 1.58 -0.94 -8.50
N PRO A 92 2.38 -1.63 -9.35
CA PRO A 92 1.93 -2.00 -10.69
C PRO A 92 0.78 -3.02 -10.65
N TYR A 93 0.80 -3.96 -9.70
CA TYR A 93 -0.26 -4.97 -9.59
C TYR A 93 -1.57 -4.38 -9.06
N THR A 94 -1.50 -3.53 -8.02
CA THR A 94 -2.70 -2.88 -7.47
C THR A 94 -3.33 -1.90 -8.46
N ALA A 95 -2.52 -1.19 -9.25
CA ALA A 95 -3.00 -0.38 -10.37
C ALA A 95 -3.71 -1.23 -11.43
N ALA A 96 -3.16 -2.41 -11.76
CA ALA A 96 -3.80 -3.35 -12.67
C ALA A 96 -5.13 -3.88 -12.12
N LEU A 97 -5.20 -4.22 -10.82
CA LEU A 97 -6.44 -4.64 -10.17
C LEU A 97 -7.52 -3.54 -10.20
N ARG A 98 -7.12 -2.27 -9.98
CA ARG A 98 -8.04 -1.13 -10.09
C ARG A 98 -8.67 -1.04 -11.47
N ILE A 99 -7.85 -1.17 -12.53
CA ILE A 99 -8.34 -1.08 -13.92
C ILE A 99 -9.28 -2.25 -14.25
N LEU A 100 -8.88 -3.48 -13.89
CA LEU A 100 -9.61 -4.70 -14.26
C LEU A 100 -10.88 -4.90 -13.45
N ASN A 101 -10.84 -4.62 -12.16
CA ASN A 101 -11.91 -4.96 -11.23
C ASN A 101 -12.70 -3.74 -10.75
N LYS A 102 -12.28 -2.52 -11.18
CA LYS A 102 -12.90 -1.23 -10.79
C LYS A 102 -12.97 -1.03 -9.27
N ILE A 103 -12.05 -1.63 -8.53
CA ILE A 103 -11.96 -1.49 -7.08
C ILE A 103 -11.06 -0.30 -6.73
N PRO A 104 -11.45 0.58 -5.81
CA PRO A 104 -10.61 1.69 -5.36
C PRO A 104 -9.29 1.20 -4.74
N VAL A 105 -8.21 1.96 -4.98
CA VAL A 105 -6.87 1.66 -4.46
C VAL A 105 -6.28 2.89 -3.79
N ILE A 106 -5.81 2.73 -2.55
CA ILE A 106 -4.90 3.65 -1.87
C ILE A 106 -3.50 3.03 -1.92
N GLN A 107 -2.58 3.72 -2.58
CA GLN A 107 -1.18 3.33 -2.65
C GLN A 107 -0.34 4.24 -1.76
N LEU A 108 0.57 3.66 -0.98
CA LEU A 108 1.44 4.38 -0.04
C LEU A 108 2.90 4.32 -0.49
N GLY A 109 3.59 5.45 -0.29
CA GLY A 109 5.00 5.60 -0.62
C GLY A 109 5.25 5.83 -2.11
N SER A 110 6.53 5.79 -2.51
CA SER A 110 6.95 6.12 -3.87
C SER A 110 6.27 5.26 -4.95
N PRO A 111 5.65 5.87 -5.96
CA PRO A 111 5.01 5.14 -7.06
C PRO A 111 6.02 4.55 -8.05
N ARG A 112 7.33 4.81 -7.85
CA ARG A 112 8.41 4.30 -8.70
C ARG A 112 8.22 4.55 -10.19
N GLY A 113 7.80 5.78 -10.55
CA GLY A 113 7.59 6.25 -11.92
C GLY A 113 6.24 5.88 -12.53
N LEU A 114 5.30 5.40 -11.72
CA LEU A 114 3.89 5.29 -12.09
C LEU A 114 3.16 6.58 -11.76
N HIS A 115 2.22 6.98 -12.61
CA HIS A 115 1.44 8.19 -12.40
C HIS A 115 0.43 8.00 -11.26
N SER A 116 0.22 9.03 -10.45
CA SER A 116 -0.72 9.03 -9.31
C SER A 116 -2.16 8.72 -9.71
N SER A 117 -2.59 9.15 -10.91
CA SER A 117 -3.94 8.87 -11.45
C SER A 117 -4.27 7.38 -11.62
N LEU A 118 -3.26 6.50 -11.55
CA LEU A 118 -3.46 5.05 -11.51
C LEU A 118 -4.08 4.56 -10.20
N PHE A 119 -4.11 5.40 -9.19
CA PHE A 119 -4.67 5.12 -7.86
C PHE A 119 -5.80 6.09 -7.56
N ASN A 120 -6.69 5.75 -6.65
CA ASN A 120 -7.69 6.68 -6.14
C ASN A 120 -7.08 7.68 -5.16
N ALA A 121 -6.04 7.22 -4.44
CA ALA A 121 -5.17 8.07 -3.66
C ALA A 121 -3.75 7.49 -3.66
N LEU A 122 -2.76 8.34 -3.91
CA LEU A 122 -1.36 8.06 -3.71
C LEU A 122 -0.90 8.89 -2.50
N VAL A 123 -0.59 8.23 -1.38
CA VAL A 123 -0.17 8.91 -0.14
C VAL A 123 1.34 8.85 -0.02
N THR A 124 1.99 10.01 0.00
CA THR A 124 3.45 10.15 0.01
C THR A 124 3.88 11.25 0.98
N VAL A 125 5.12 11.24 1.42
CA VAL A 125 5.70 12.34 2.20
C VAL A 125 6.30 13.43 1.31
N GLU A 126 6.55 13.10 0.05
CA GLU A 126 7.06 14.02 -0.97
C GLU A 126 6.07 14.12 -2.13
N ARG A 127 6.03 15.26 -2.80
CA ARG A 127 5.19 15.44 -3.97
C ARG A 127 5.82 14.77 -5.19
N TYR A 128 5.09 13.83 -5.79
CA TYR A 128 5.47 13.18 -7.04
C TYR A 128 4.70 13.71 -8.24
N HIS A 129 3.45 14.12 -8.04
CA HIS A 129 2.55 14.62 -9.09
C HIS A 129 1.69 15.77 -8.56
N GLU A 130 1.30 16.66 -9.45
CA GLU A 130 0.49 17.85 -9.11
C GLU A 130 -1.03 17.56 -9.06
N ASP A 131 -1.46 16.36 -9.46
CA ASP A 131 -2.86 16.03 -9.47
C ASP A 131 -3.42 15.74 -8.05
N SER A 132 -4.73 15.83 -7.91
CA SER A 132 -5.43 15.67 -6.63
C SER A 132 -5.38 14.25 -6.05
N SER A 133 -4.96 13.26 -6.82
CA SER A 133 -4.79 11.90 -6.34
C SER A 133 -3.50 11.71 -5.53
N ASN A 134 -2.53 12.65 -5.63
CA ASN A 134 -1.33 12.63 -4.80
C ASN A 134 -1.56 13.42 -3.49
N ILE A 135 -1.83 12.69 -2.43
CA ILE A 135 -2.01 13.22 -1.07
C ILE A 135 -0.65 13.26 -0.38
N ILE A 136 -0.25 14.43 0.12
CA ILE A 136 1.00 14.60 0.84
C ILE A 136 0.69 14.47 2.34
N ALA A 137 1.29 13.50 2.99
CA ALA A 137 1.24 13.31 4.43
C ALA A 137 2.49 13.92 5.08
N SER A 138 2.32 14.63 6.19
CA SER A 138 3.44 15.21 6.93
C SER A 138 4.40 14.17 7.48
N ILE A 139 3.86 12.99 7.81
CA ILE A 139 4.59 11.81 8.29
C ILE A 139 4.05 10.56 7.61
N THR A 140 4.88 9.52 7.57
CA THR A 140 4.45 8.21 7.09
C THR A 140 3.38 7.62 8.02
N PRO A 141 2.22 7.20 7.51
CA PRO A 141 1.20 6.52 8.31
C PRO A 141 1.79 5.33 9.08
N SER A 142 1.38 5.15 10.32
CA SER A 142 1.91 4.11 11.21
C SER A 142 0.81 3.56 12.11
N LEU A 143 1.01 2.37 12.65
CA LEU A 143 0.19 1.81 13.73
C LEU A 143 0.50 2.45 15.09
N TYR A 144 1.60 3.16 15.20
CA TYR A 144 2.03 3.76 16.46
C TYR A 144 1.40 5.14 16.62
N SER A 145 0.48 5.25 17.58
CA SER A 145 -0.02 6.54 18.06
C SER A 145 0.79 6.99 19.29
N PRO A 146 0.78 8.28 19.64
CA PRO A 146 1.39 8.75 20.88
C PRO A 146 0.95 7.93 22.11
N GLU A 147 -0.35 7.62 22.20
CA GLU A 147 -0.92 6.87 23.31
C GLU A 147 -0.36 5.44 23.40
N VAL A 148 -0.19 4.76 22.25
CA VAL A 148 0.41 3.41 22.20
C VAL A 148 1.89 3.47 22.60
N CYS A 149 2.61 4.51 22.17
CA CYS A 149 4.01 4.70 22.57
C CYS A 149 4.14 5.00 24.06
N ASP A 150 3.28 5.86 24.61
CA ASP A 150 3.26 6.21 26.04
C ASP A 150 2.93 4.99 26.90
N GLN A 151 1.96 4.19 26.48
CA GLN A 151 1.63 2.95 27.17
C GLN A 151 2.80 1.96 27.18
N ALA A 152 3.42 1.73 26.03
CA ALA A 152 4.58 0.84 25.91
C ALA A 152 5.78 1.36 26.73
N ALA A 153 5.99 2.68 26.78
CA ALA A 153 7.04 3.28 27.60
C ALA A 153 6.79 3.06 29.09
N LYS A 154 5.54 3.26 29.57
CA LYS A 154 5.14 3.00 30.95
C LYS A 154 5.31 1.54 31.35
N GLU A 155 4.86 0.62 30.49
CA GLU A 155 4.99 -0.83 30.74
C GLU A 155 6.44 -1.29 30.85
N LYS A 156 7.36 -0.62 30.15
CA LYS A 156 8.80 -0.90 30.18
C LYS A 156 9.60 -0.05 31.16
N GLY A 157 8.95 0.86 31.90
CA GLY A 157 9.63 1.79 32.82
C GLY A 157 10.56 2.81 32.11
N LEU A 158 10.25 3.16 30.83
CA LEU A 158 11.07 4.03 30.00
C LEU A 158 10.50 5.45 29.85
N SER A 159 9.59 5.86 30.73
CA SER A 159 8.87 7.14 30.62
C SER A 159 9.77 8.40 30.57
N ASP A 160 10.97 8.32 31.12
CA ASP A 160 11.92 9.45 31.20
C ASP A 160 13.13 9.29 30.28
N HIS A 161 13.08 8.34 29.33
CA HIS A 161 14.20 8.05 28.44
C HIS A 161 13.91 8.50 27.01
N LEU A 162 14.89 9.16 26.40
CA LEU A 162 14.90 9.48 24.97
C LEU A 162 15.68 8.40 24.24
N LEU A 163 15.02 7.65 23.36
CA LEU A 163 15.65 6.60 22.55
C LEU A 163 15.95 7.13 21.15
N PHE A 164 17.22 7.17 20.78
CA PHE A 164 17.66 7.43 19.42
C PHE A 164 17.96 6.10 18.72
N LEU A 165 17.22 5.83 17.63
CA LEU A 165 17.53 4.73 16.73
C LEU A 165 18.34 5.28 15.56
N ILE A 166 19.61 4.89 15.47
CA ILE A 166 20.49 5.21 14.36
C ILE A 166 20.54 3.95 13.47
N GLY A 167 20.04 4.07 12.23
CA GLY A 167 20.03 3.00 11.23
C GLY A 167 20.90 3.32 10.04
#